data_87a7dffd6c7490458ebdb2b13586c882
#
_entry.id   87a7dffd6c7490458ebdb2b13586c882
#
_cell.length_a   1.000
_cell.length_b   1.000
_cell.length_c   1.000
_cell.angle_alpha   90.00
_cell.angle_beta   90.00
_cell.angle_gamma   90.00
#
_symmetry.space_group_name_H-M   'P 1'
#
loop_
_entity.id
_entity.type
_entity.pdbx_description
1 polymer ?
#
loop_
_entity_poly.entity_id
_entity_poly.type
_entity_poly.pdbx_seq_one_letter_code
_entity_poly.pdbx_strand_id
1 'polypeptide(L)'
;MGCRVTGRSSEVPPTVEYVDSQGSRQKIQGRWLVGADGKTGIVRKHFLEPTAGIKQQAGVYPYEGVWVASNLKLAVPTPQTHPDFLLWKLGYNPDEVYDLFWPVGWHFCSPPGKPTATGRFGPHADRTWRHEFRVDESDGPIYSEELFWEHIMPNITLEKDNSRGHKFERPVEYPRDCITILRCRPFKFVHKCVNRWYDKRTLLIGDAAHVFPPFAGQGVASGLRDAHQLSWRLALLLEGGDPAHRPGILDSWAQERRHSVDDAALMSKAMGTICNNQPTFWTIAVAKVLGLLQSIPSLQAYEMIGRKERSGFRSVVGGFFLKDYNGGARLAQIHVQSSSSRASILSDALLQQGGTIFTLLVISSGDAKQRAYVYSQAEAAITAAALSPRIMSENSIVMYNPQDAESPPISDAASGQDGKPVFTPDIFSPVPISEINIPVAPRYNSASYLSRLGRSARFVIARPDFFVFACAKDEDELIHCLRQLKRLSS
;
A
#
# COMPACT_ATOMS: atom_id res chain seq x y z
N MET A 1 25.42 -8.98 -4.64
CA MET A 1 24.63 -9.71 -3.61
C MET A 1 25.58 -10.70 -2.92
N GLY A 2 25.28 -11.15 -1.70
CA GLY A 2 26.14 -12.06 -0.97
C GLY A 2 27.04 -11.43 0.10
N CYS A 3 26.83 -10.13 0.41
CA CYS A 3 27.52 -9.48 1.53
C CYS A 3 26.75 -9.71 2.82
N ARG A 4 27.48 -9.98 3.90
CA ARG A 4 26.93 -10.18 5.24
C ARG A 4 27.48 -9.13 6.20
N VAL A 5 26.60 -8.28 6.75
CA VAL A 5 26.94 -7.33 7.81
C VAL A 5 27.40 -8.10 9.05
N THR A 6 28.51 -7.70 9.64
CA THR A 6 29.14 -8.34 10.82
C THR A 6 29.28 -7.41 12.00
N GLY A 7 29.33 -6.10 11.79
CA GLY A 7 29.53 -5.14 12.85
C GLY A 7 29.22 -3.70 12.44
N ARG A 8 29.32 -2.81 13.43
CA ARG A 8 29.24 -1.35 13.26
C ARG A 8 30.38 -0.73 14.06
N SER A 9 31.30 -0.02 13.40
CA SER A 9 32.47 0.62 14.05
C SER A 9 32.22 2.08 14.41
N SER A 10 31.22 2.74 13.83
CA SER A 10 30.82 4.12 14.17
C SER A 10 29.31 4.33 14.03
N GLU A 11 28.74 5.22 14.86
CA GLU A 11 27.33 5.61 14.81
C GLU A 11 27.10 6.90 14.03
N VAL A 12 28.03 7.84 14.10
CA VAL A 12 27.92 9.16 13.47
C VAL A 12 29.31 9.57 12.94
N PRO A 13 29.52 9.52 11.64
CA PRO A 13 28.68 8.90 10.60
C PRO A 13 28.63 7.37 10.78
N PRO A 14 27.52 6.70 10.42
CA PRO A 14 27.43 5.25 10.55
C PRO A 14 28.42 4.56 9.63
N THR A 15 29.26 3.69 10.22
CA THR A 15 30.24 2.87 9.51
C THR A 15 29.97 1.40 9.81
N VAL A 16 29.64 0.65 8.77
CA VAL A 16 29.26 -0.76 8.85
C VAL A 16 30.39 -1.65 8.36
N GLU A 17 30.65 -2.72 9.08
CA GLU A 17 31.58 -3.77 8.71
C GLU A 17 30.83 -4.93 8.10
N TYR A 18 31.34 -5.47 7.01
CA TYR A 18 30.70 -6.59 6.32
C TYR A 18 31.74 -7.53 5.71
N VAL A 19 31.30 -8.76 5.46
CA VAL A 19 32.04 -9.75 4.67
C VAL A 19 31.39 -9.82 3.30
N ASP A 20 32.19 -9.65 2.27
CA ASP A 20 31.74 -9.72 0.88
C ASP A 20 31.53 -11.17 0.40
N SER A 21 31.13 -11.35 -0.86
CA SER A 21 30.90 -12.66 -1.47
C SER A 21 32.17 -13.51 -1.61
N GLN A 22 33.36 -12.90 -1.49
CA GLN A 22 34.66 -13.57 -1.55
C GLN A 22 35.23 -13.90 -0.15
N GLY A 23 34.50 -13.56 0.92
CA GLY A 23 34.93 -13.78 2.29
C GLY A 23 35.82 -12.68 2.88
N SER A 24 36.08 -11.60 2.11
CA SER A 24 36.93 -10.50 2.56
C SER A 24 36.18 -9.53 3.48
N ARG A 25 36.84 -9.05 4.53
CA ARG A 25 36.27 -8.05 5.44
C ARG A 25 36.37 -6.66 4.83
N GLN A 26 35.30 -5.95 4.78
CA GLN A 26 35.17 -4.62 4.22
C GLN A 26 34.47 -3.67 5.18
N LYS A 27 34.63 -2.36 4.95
CA LYS A 27 33.91 -1.30 5.67
C LYS A 27 33.23 -0.37 4.68
N ILE A 28 32.05 0.10 5.02
CA ILE A 28 31.35 1.13 4.28
C ILE A 28 30.84 2.20 5.24
N GLN A 29 31.04 3.45 4.89
CA GLN A 29 30.54 4.61 5.62
C GLN A 29 29.42 5.28 4.82
N GLY A 30 28.36 5.66 5.52
CA GLY A 30 27.23 6.37 4.93
C GLY A 30 26.78 7.56 5.77
N ARG A 31 25.97 8.44 5.21
CA ARG A 31 25.32 9.51 5.98
C ARG A 31 24.24 8.95 6.89
N TRP A 32 23.58 7.88 6.46
CA TRP A 32 22.48 7.20 7.15
C TRP A 32 22.67 5.69 7.05
N LEU A 33 22.23 4.97 8.07
CA LEU A 33 22.07 3.52 8.06
C LEU A 33 20.59 3.18 8.16
N VAL A 34 20.06 2.49 7.17
CA VAL A 34 18.68 2.01 7.16
C VAL A 34 18.65 0.51 7.33
N GLY A 35 18.13 0.03 8.46
CA GLY A 35 17.91 -1.37 8.76
C GLY A 35 16.60 -1.85 8.15
N ALA A 36 16.69 -2.58 7.03
CA ALA A 36 15.59 -3.25 6.33
C ALA A 36 15.83 -4.78 6.30
N ASP A 37 16.52 -5.30 7.31
CA ASP A 37 17.09 -6.64 7.39
C ASP A 37 16.17 -7.65 8.09
N GLY A 38 14.90 -7.30 8.22
CA GLY A 38 13.84 -8.19 8.64
C GLY A 38 13.72 -8.41 10.16
N LYS A 39 12.80 -9.29 10.53
CA LYS A 39 12.42 -9.59 11.94
C LYS A 39 13.62 -9.94 12.83
N THR A 40 14.62 -10.60 12.28
CA THR A 40 15.82 -11.06 13.00
C THR A 40 17.07 -10.25 12.68
N GLY A 41 16.89 -9.12 12.00
CA GLY A 41 17.96 -8.29 11.46
C GLY A 41 19.00 -7.83 12.49
N ILE A 42 20.22 -7.66 12.01
CA ILE A 42 21.39 -7.31 12.82
C ILE A 42 21.34 -5.84 13.29
N VAL A 43 20.79 -4.94 12.44
CA VAL A 43 20.77 -3.50 12.72
C VAL A 43 19.99 -3.21 14.00
N ARG A 44 18.80 -3.79 14.13
CA ARG A 44 18.03 -3.63 15.37
C ARG A 44 18.65 -4.38 16.53
N LYS A 45 18.90 -5.70 16.39
CA LYS A 45 19.28 -6.57 17.50
C LYS A 45 20.69 -6.30 18.05
N HIS A 46 21.63 -6.00 17.17
CA HIS A 46 23.03 -5.88 17.56
C HIS A 46 23.53 -4.44 17.63
N PHE A 47 22.86 -3.49 16.91
CA PHE A 47 23.31 -2.10 16.92
C PHE A 47 22.41 -1.20 17.77
N LEU A 48 21.08 -1.30 17.65
CA LEU A 48 20.16 -0.36 18.30
C LEU A 48 19.63 -0.86 19.65
N GLU A 49 19.42 -2.15 19.82
CA GLU A 49 18.93 -2.70 21.09
C GLU A 49 19.94 -2.49 22.24
N PRO A 50 21.23 -2.82 22.09
CA PRO A 50 22.20 -2.62 23.16
C PRO A 50 22.61 -1.16 23.39
N THR A 51 22.61 -0.29 22.35
CA THR A 51 23.11 1.08 22.47
C THR A 51 22.02 2.11 22.73
N ALA A 52 20.81 1.87 22.26
CA ALA A 52 19.70 2.82 22.30
C ALA A 52 18.40 2.25 22.91
N GLY A 53 18.40 0.97 23.33
CA GLY A 53 17.23 0.31 23.89
C GLY A 53 16.05 0.17 22.89
N ILE A 54 16.35 0.19 21.59
CA ILE A 54 15.32 0.04 20.54
C ILE A 54 15.03 -1.43 20.30
N LYS A 55 13.88 -1.89 20.79
CA LYS A 55 13.45 -3.29 20.70
C LYS A 55 12.03 -3.41 20.21
N GLN A 56 11.70 -4.54 19.59
CA GLN A 56 10.32 -4.88 19.26
C GLN A 56 9.55 -5.27 20.51
N GLN A 57 8.38 -4.70 20.67
CA GLN A 57 7.41 -4.96 21.73
C GLN A 57 6.12 -5.50 21.10
N ALA A 58 5.22 -6.06 21.93
CA ALA A 58 3.87 -6.36 21.48
C ALA A 58 3.24 -5.08 20.88
N GLY A 59 2.63 -5.21 19.72
CA GLY A 59 1.87 -4.11 19.13
C GLY A 59 0.56 -3.87 19.86
N VAL A 60 -0.17 -2.82 19.44
CA VAL A 60 -1.48 -2.44 20.05
C VAL A 60 -2.53 -3.55 19.97
N TYR A 61 -2.37 -4.50 19.04
CA TYR A 61 -3.25 -5.66 18.88
C TYR A 61 -2.42 -6.94 18.91
N PRO A 62 -2.09 -7.48 20.11
CA PRO A 62 -1.27 -8.66 20.24
C PRO A 62 -1.87 -9.85 19.46
N TYR A 63 -1.03 -10.50 18.69
CA TYR A 63 -1.34 -11.72 17.97
C TYR A 63 -0.12 -12.65 18.00
N GLU A 64 -0.36 -13.92 18.19
CA GLU A 64 0.62 -15.00 18.04
C GLU A 64 -0.07 -16.24 17.51
N GLY A 65 0.50 -16.88 16.51
CA GLY A 65 -0.03 -18.12 15.94
C GLY A 65 0.98 -18.79 15.02
N VAL A 66 0.94 -20.11 14.98
CA VAL A 66 1.73 -20.91 14.04
C VAL A 66 0.86 -21.23 12.83
N TRP A 67 1.39 -20.95 11.66
CA TRP A 67 0.73 -21.21 10.38
C TRP A 67 1.68 -21.98 9.48
N VAL A 68 1.14 -22.88 8.68
CA VAL A 68 1.87 -23.51 7.60
C VAL A 68 1.55 -22.80 6.29
N ALA A 69 2.57 -22.38 5.57
CA ALA A 69 2.41 -21.74 4.27
C ALA A 69 2.94 -22.66 3.17
N SER A 70 2.05 -23.03 2.27
CA SER A 70 2.32 -23.91 1.14
C SER A 70 2.20 -23.14 -0.18
N ASN A 71 3.18 -23.31 -1.05
CA ASN A 71 3.13 -22.82 -2.43
C ASN A 71 2.94 -24.02 -3.35
N LEU A 72 1.95 -23.95 -4.22
CA LEU A 72 1.58 -25.03 -5.11
C LEU A 72 1.77 -24.59 -6.56
N LYS A 73 2.13 -25.53 -7.42
CA LYS A 73 2.02 -25.45 -8.87
C LYS A 73 0.85 -26.33 -9.29
N LEU A 74 -0.05 -25.78 -10.11
CA LEU A 74 -1.26 -26.48 -10.51
C LEU A 74 -1.18 -26.87 -11.99
N ALA A 75 -1.39 -28.15 -12.29
CA ALA A 75 -1.71 -28.62 -13.63
C ALA A 75 -3.23 -28.64 -13.79
N VAL A 76 -3.73 -28.40 -14.98
CA VAL A 76 -5.17 -28.48 -15.26
C VAL A 76 -5.50 -29.88 -15.78
N PRO A 77 -6.44 -30.60 -15.14
CA PRO A 77 -6.90 -31.88 -15.68
C PRO A 77 -7.57 -31.65 -17.04
N THR A 78 -7.43 -32.62 -17.93
CA THR A 78 -8.06 -32.61 -19.25
C THR A 78 -8.80 -33.91 -19.49
N PRO A 79 -9.72 -33.99 -20.46
CA PRO A 79 -10.37 -35.25 -20.84
C PRO A 79 -9.38 -36.39 -21.25
N GLN A 80 -8.19 -35.99 -21.70
CA GLN A 80 -7.13 -36.96 -22.10
C GLN A 80 -6.37 -37.48 -20.89
N THR A 81 -6.07 -36.59 -19.90
CA THR A 81 -5.32 -37.01 -18.70
C THR A 81 -6.21 -37.61 -17.62
N HIS A 82 -7.47 -37.18 -17.54
CA HIS A 82 -8.45 -37.60 -16.53
C HIS A 82 -9.81 -37.88 -17.18
N PRO A 83 -9.94 -38.94 -18.02
CA PRO A 83 -11.16 -39.17 -18.81
C PRO A 83 -12.41 -39.40 -17.96
N ASP A 84 -12.26 -39.95 -16.75
CA ASP A 84 -13.38 -40.27 -15.84
C ASP A 84 -13.79 -39.13 -14.92
N PHE A 85 -13.19 -37.94 -15.08
CA PHE A 85 -13.51 -36.80 -14.24
C PHE A 85 -14.95 -36.31 -14.47
N LEU A 86 -15.78 -36.31 -13.42
CA LEU A 86 -17.23 -36.11 -13.50
C LEU A 86 -17.63 -34.84 -14.24
N LEU A 87 -16.85 -33.75 -14.11
CA LEU A 87 -17.22 -32.47 -14.68
C LEU A 87 -17.23 -32.45 -16.20
N TRP A 88 -16.53 -33.38 -16.89
CA TRP A 88 -16.62 -33.50 -18.34
C TRP A 88 -18.02 -33.89 -18.80
N LYS A 89 -18.67 -34.78 -18.07
CA LYS A 89 -20.05 -35.21 -18.35
C LYS A 89 -21.07 -34.09 -18.14
N LEU A 90 -20.72 -33.08 -17.32
CA LEU A 90 -21.55 -31.91 -17.05
C LEU A 90 -21.21 -30.73 -17.99
N GLY A 91 -20.35 -30.94 -18.99
CA GLY A 91 -20.03 -29.93 -20.02
C GLY A 91 -19.03 -28.86 -19.59
N TYR A 92 -18.21 -29.09 -18.54
CA TYR A 92 -17.13 -28.19 -18.19
C TYR A 92 -15.93 -28.40 -19.12
N ASN A 93 -15.25 -27.32 -19.46
CA ASN A 93 -13.94 -27.36 -20.08
C ASN A 93 -12.81 -27.25 -19.04
N PRO A 94 -11.54 -27.52 -19.40
CA PRO A 94 -10.43 -27.47 -18.45
C PRO A 94 -10.22 -26.14 -17.73
N ASP A 95 -10.40 -24.99 -18.42
CA ASP A 95 -10.22 -23.68 -17.82
C ASP A 95 -11.36 -23.35 -16.83
N GLU A 96 -12.59 -23.74 -17.13
CA GLU A 96 -13.72 -23.63 -16.22
C GLU A 96 -13.53 -24.49 -14.96
N VAL A 97 -12.97 -25.70 -15.11
CA VAL A 97 -12.59 -26.54 -13.96
C VAL A 97 -11.52 -25.85 -13.12
N TYR A 98 -10.50 -25.26 -13.76
CA TYR A 98 -9.48 -24.52 -13.04
C TYR A 98 -10.06 -23.34 -12.26
N ASP A 99 -10.93 -22.54 -12.87
CA ASP A 99 -11.54 -21.39 -12.20
C ASP A 99 -12.54 -21.78 -11.10
N LEU A 100 -13.20 -22.92 -11.24
CA LEU A 100 -14.13 -23.45 -10.25
C LEU A 100 -13.43 -23.85 -8.93
N PHE A 101 -12.31 -24.57 -9.04
CA PHE A 101 -11.57 -25.06 -7.86
C PHE A 101 -10.57 -24.04 -7.31
N TRP A 102 -10.03 -23.19 -8.17
CA TRP A 102 -8.99 -22.22 -7.84
C TRP A 102 -9.43 -20.81 -8.24
N PRO A 103 -10.44 -20.26 -7.55
CA PRO A 103 -11.05 -18.97 -7.93
C PRO A 103 -10.05 -17.83 -7.87
N VAL A 104 -10.28 -16.79 -8.69
CA VAL A 104 -9.49 -15.56 -8.69
C VAL A 104 -9.63 -14.83 -7.36
N GLY A 105 -8.53 -14.28 -6.86
CA GLY A 105 -8.50 -13.48 -5.64
C GLY A 105 -7.78 -14.15 -4.48
N TRP A 106 -7.89 -13.53 -3.32
CA TRP A 106 -7.37 -14.02 -2.06
C TRP A 106 -8.53 -14.24 -1.09
N HIS A 107 -8.62 -15.42 -0.53
CA HIS A 107 -9.75 -15.87 0.27
C HIS A 107 -9.31 -16.15 1.70
N PHE A 108 -10.06 -15.57 2.65
CA PHE A 108 -10.00 -15.95 4.05
C PHE A 108 -11.21 -16.81 4.37
N CYS A 109 -10.98 -18.02 4.83
CA CYS A 109 -12.03 -18.98 5.12
C CYS A 109 -11.69 -19.81 6.36
N SER A 110 -12.71 -20.40 6.92
CA SER A 110 -12.61 -21.33 8.03
C SER A 110 -13.42 -22.57 7.66
N PRO A 111 -12.91 -23.45 6.78
CA PRO A 111 -13.53 -24.76 6.62
C PRO A 111 -13.53 -25.45 7.97
N PRO A 112 -14.45 -26.41 8.26
CA PRO A 112 -14.74 -26.88 9.61
C PRO A 112 -13.51 -27.09 10.50
N GLY A 113 -13.31 -26.14 11.44
CA GLY A 113 -12.26 -26.20 12.44
C GLY A 113 -10.91 -25.56 12.07
N LYS A 114 -10.67 -25.12 10.83
CA LYS A 114 -9.29 -24.75 10.42
C LYS A 114 -9.21 -23.41 9.68
N PRO A 115 -8.75 -22.33 10.36
CA PRO A 115 -8.52 -21.04 9.72
C PRO A 115 -7.56 -21.13 8.53
N THR A 116 -7.98 -20.62 7.39
CA THR A 116 -7.27 -20.73 6.11
C THR A 116 -7.20 -19.39 5.40
N ALA A 117 -6.05 -19.07 4.83
CA ALA A 117 -5.84 -17.95 3.90
C ALA A 117 -5.26 -18.51 2.61
N THR A 118 -5.94 -18.31 1.48
CA THR A 118 -5.60 -19.03 0.25
C THR A 118 -5.89 -18.19 -0.99
N GLY A 119 -5.14 -18.39 -2.07
CA GLY A 119 -5.38 -17.65 -3.30
C GLY A 119 -4.32 -17.85 -4.37
N ARG A 120 -4.63 -17.35 -5.57
CA ARG A 120 -3.68 -17.28 -6.68
C ARG A 120 -2.59 -16.27 -6.37
N PHE A 121 -1.34 -16.54 -6.75
CA PHE A 121 -0.24 -15.59 -6.63
C PHE A 121 0.72 -15.73 -7.83
N GLY A 122 1.49 -14.66 -8.10
CA GLY A 122 2.36 -14.61 -9.26
C GLY A 122 1.62 -14.43 -10.59
N PRO A 123 2.32 -14.55 -11.73
CA PRO A 123 1.73 -14.45 -13.06
C PRO A 123 0.65 -15.52 -13.28
N HIS A 124 -0.45 -15.15 -13.93
CA HIS A 124 -1.57 -16.07 -14.19
C HIS A 124 -1.13 -17.33 -14.96
N ALA A 125 -0.24 -17.16 -15.93
CA ALA A 125 0.30 -18.28 -16.73
C ALA A 125 1.07 -19.31 -15.90
N ASP A 126 1.59 -18.91 -14.74
CA ASP A 126 2.33 -19.83 -13.86
C ASP A 126 1.43 -20.78 -13.09
N ARG A 127 0.14 -20.51 -13.01
CA ARG A 127 -0.85 -21.29 -12.28
C ARG A 127 -0.36 -21.67 -10.87
N THR A 128 0.12 -20.67 -10.13
CA THR A 128 0.58 -20.86 -8.76
C THR A 128 -0.50 -20.51 -7.76
N TRP A 129 -0.58 -21.30 -6.70
CA TRP A 129 -1.52 -21.11 -5.61
C TRP A 129 -0.79 -21.11 -4.28
N ARG A 130 -1.20 -20.21 -3.38
CA ARG A 130 -0.74 -20.21 -2.01
C ARG A 130 -1.85 -20.64 -1.08
N HIS A 131 -1.52 -21.60 -0.21
CA HIS A 131 -2.42 -22.10 0.82
C HIS A 131 -1.76 -21.99 2.18
N GLU A 132 -2.34 -21.16 3.03
CA GLU A 132 -1.89 -20.93 4.41
C GLU A 132 -2.97 -21.40 5.37
N PHE A 133 -2.58 -22.14 6.41
CA PHE A 133 -3.51 -22.60 7.40
C PHE A 133 -2.89 -22.56 8.80
N ARG A 134 -3.73 -22.31 9.80
CA ARG A 134 -3.32 -22.30 11.18
C ARG A 134 -3.14 -23.72 11.68
N VAL A 135 -2.12 -23.93 12.50
CA VAL A 135 -1.83 -25.20 13.18
C VAL A 135 -1.93 -24.97 14.68
N ASP A 136 -2.64 -25.86 15.36
CA ASP A 136 -2.72 -25.90 16.80
C ASP A 136 -1.84 -27.07 17.33
N GLU A 137 -1.51 -27.05 18.65
CA GLU A 137 -0.65 -28.06 19.26
C GLU A 137 -1.21 -29.50 19.15
N SER A 138 -2.54 -29.63 18.97
CA SER A 138 -3.23 -30.90 18.77
C SER A 138 -3.05 -31.52 17.38
N ASP A 139 -2.53 -30.75 16.39
CA ASP A 139 -2.44 -31.20 15.00
C ASP A 139 -1.25 -32.18 14.73
N GLY A 140 -0.45 -32.48 15.77
CA GLY A 140 0.70 -33.39 15.63
C GLY A 140 1.92 -32.75 14.93
N PRO A 141 2.78 -33.51 14.26
CA PRO A 141 3.99 -32.99 13.63
C PRO A 141 3.67 -31.99 12.53
N ILE A 142 4.07 -30.73 12.71
CA ILE A 142 3.76 -29.56 11.86
C ILE A 142 4.26 -29.70 10.40
N TYR A 143 5.02 -30.74 10.07
CA TYR A 143 5.71 -30.92 8.80
C TYR A 143 5.19 -32.08 7.95
N SER A 144 4.09 -32.77 8.35
CA SER A 144 3.63 -33.90 7.60
C SER A 144 2.91 -33.46 6.33
N GLU A 145 3.20 -34.11 5.24
CA GLU A 145 2.44 -33.96 3.99
C GLU A 145 0.98 -34.36 4.20
N GLU A 146 0.72 -35.29 5.11
CA GLU A 146 -0.61 -35.71 5.53
C GLU A 146 -1.42 -34.53 6.08
N LEU A 147 -0.83 -33.75 7.00
CA LEU A 147 -1.48 -32.54 7.56
C LEU A 147 -1.84 -31.52 6.48
N PHE A 148 -0.97 -31.33 5.49
CA PHE A 148 -1.27 -30.46 4.34
C PHE A 148 -2.49 -30.97 3.57
N TRP A 149 -2.52 -32.26 3.25
CA TRP A 149 -3.63 -32.84 2.50
C TRP A 149 -4.93 -32.81 3.30
N GLU A 150 -4.92 -33.13 4.56
CA GLU A 150 -6.09 -32.98 5.44
C GLU A 150 -6.67 -31.57 5.41
N HIS A 151 -5.78 -30.59 5.31
CA HIS A 151 -6.15 -29.18 5.33
C HIS A 151 -6.70 -28.65 4.01
N ILE A 152 -6.10 -29.04 2.89
CA ILE A 152 -6.50 -28.52 1.58
C ILE A 152 -7.72 -29.25 1.01
N MET A 153 -7.89 -30.53 1.32
CA MET A 153 -8.95 -31.37 0.78
C MET A 153 -10.35 -30.78 0.88
N PRO A 154 -10.78 -30.23 2.04
CA PRO A 154 -12.09 -29.59 2.15
C PRO A 154 -12.26 -28.37 1.21
N ASN A 155 -11.17 -27.72 0.81
CA ASN A 155 -11.21 -26.56 -0.08
C ASN A 155 -11.26 -26.93 -1.56
N ILE A 156 -10.80 -28.15 -1.90
CA ILE A 156 -10.74 -28.67 -3.28
C ILE A 156 -11.69 -29.86 -3.51
N THR A 157 -12.69 -30.00 -2.63
CA THR A 157 -13.78 -30.98 -2.75
C THR A 157 -15.10 -30.20 -2.81
N LEU A 158 -15.79 -30.28 -3.92
CA LEU A 158 -17.00 -29.50 -4.18
C LEU A 158 -18.23 -30.41 -4.25
N GLU A 159 -19.30 -30.03 -3.56
CA GLU A 159 -20.62 -30.67 -3.63
C GLU A 159 -21.53 -30.04 -4.69
N LYS A 160 -21.22 -28.81 -5.08
CA LYS A 160 -22.04 -28.00 -5.99
C LYS A 160 -21.21 -26.91 -6.68
N ASP A 161 -21.65 -26.48 -7.83
CA ASP A 161 -21.24 -25.23 -8.47
C ASP A 161 -22.32 -24.18 -8.22
N ASN A 162 -21.99 -23.20 -7.39
CA ASN A 162 -22.91 -22.10 -7.07
C ASN A 162 -23.11 -21.15 -8.27
N SER A 163 -22.15 -21.05 -9.20
CA SER A 163 -22.22 -20.15 -10.35
C SER A 163 -23.21 -20.66 -11.41
N ARG A 164 -23.30 -21.98 -11.60
CA ARG A 164 -24.21 -22.63 -12.53
C ARG A 164 -25.46 -23.21 -11.85
N GLY A 165 -25.53 -23.17 -10.50
CA GLY A 165 -26.60 -23.75 -9.72
C GLY A 165 -26.64 -25.30 -9.78
N HIS A 166 -25.56 -25.95 -10.22
CA HIS A 166 -25.47 -27.40 -10.31
C HIS A 166 -25.10 -28.02 -8.97
N LYS A 167 -25.95 -28.91 -8.47
CA LYS A 167 -25.57 -29.83 -7.39
C LYS A 167 -25.01 -31.11 -8.01
N PHE A 168 -23.84 -31.56 -7.53
CA PHE A 168 -23.21 -32.78 -8.05
C PHE A 168 -23.84 -34.01 -7.43
N GLU A 169 -23.90 -35.11 -8.18
CA GLU A 169 -24.41 -36.39 -7.70
C GLU A 169 -23.56 -36.97 -6.53
N ARG A 170 -22.28 -36.63 -6.53
CA ARG A 170 -21.32 -36.92 -5.45
C ARG A 170 -20.30 -35.80 -5.35
N PRO A 171 -19.64 -35.62 -4.21
CA PRO A 171 -18.55 -34.66 -4.08
C PRO A 171 -17.48 -34.88 -5.17
N VAL A 172 -17.04 -33.82 -5.79
CA VAL A 172 -16.00 -33.83 -6.84
C VAL A 172 -14.72 -33.24 -6.25
N GLU A 173 -13.68 -34.04 -6.24
CA GLU A 173 -12.35 -33.68 -5.75
C GLU A 173 -11.44 -33.30 -6.92
N TYR A 174 -10.66 -32.22 -6.77
CA TYR A 174 -9.63 -31.88 -7.75
C TYR A 174 -8.52 -32.95 -7.73
N PRO A 175 -8.05 -33.45 -8.90
CA PRO A 175 -7.06 -34.54 -8.93
C PRO A 175 -5.76 -34.15 -8.21
N ARG A 176 -5.33 -35.00 -7.28
CA ARG A 176 -4.13 -34.74 -6.45
C ARG A 176 -2.84 -34.72 -7.27
N ASP A 177 -2.76 -35.50 -8.29
CA ASP A 177 -1.62 -35.56 -9.23
C ASP A 177 -1.49 -34.31 -10.10
N CYS A 178 -2.54 -33.46 -10.14
CA CYS A 178 -2.50 -32.14 -10.73
C CYS A 178 -1.94 -31.06 -9.76
N ILE A 179 -1.55 -31.43 -8.54
CA ILE A 179 -1.04 -30.50 -7.52
C ILE A 179 0.40 -30.85 -7.17
N THR A 180 1.33 -29.96 -7.46
CA THR A 180 2.74 -30.09 -7.05
C THR A 180 3.05 -29.13 -5.91
N ILE A 181 3.50 -29.65 -4.78
CA ILE A 181 3.91 -28.85 -3.62
C ILE A 181 5.32 -28.31 -3.88
N LEU A 182 5.45 -27.02 -4.17
CA LEU A 182 6.73 -26.36 -4.38
C LEU A 182 7.44 -26.06 -3.05
N ARG A 183 6.64 -25.75 -2.01
CA ARG A 183 7.11 -25.40 -0.68
C ARG A 183 6.00 -25.62 0.32
N CYS A 184 6.34 -26.16 1.48
CA CYS A 184 5.43 -26.26 2.63
C CYS A 184 6.26 -26.02 3.91
N ARG A 185 6.02 -24.94 4.63
CA ARG A 185 6.82 -24.60 5.83
C ARG A 185 6.00 -23.88 6.88
N PRO A 186 6.26 -24.15 8.17
CA PRO A 186 5.66 -23.40 9.26
C PRO A 186 6.28 -22.02 9.40
N PHE A 187 5.46 -21.08 9.82
CA PHE A 187 5.83 -19.73 10.21
C PHE A 187 5.13 -19.35 11.50
N LYS A 188 5.88 -18.77 12.42
CA LYS A 188 5.32 -18.14 13.61
C LYS A 188 5.01 -16.68 13.29
N PHE A 189 3.74 -16.38 13.11
CA PHE A 189 3.26 -15.02 12.94
C PHE A 189 3.05 -14.35 14.28
N VAL A 190 3.50 -13.12 14.39
CA VAL A 190 3.34 -12.28 15.59
C VAL A 190 3.05 -10.86 15.15
N HIS A 191 2.35 -10.10 15.99
CA HIS A 191 2.25 -8.66 15.82
C HIS A 191 3.18 -7.97 16.82
N LYS A 192 4.23 -7.33 16.32
CA LYS A 192 5.19 -6.55 17.11
C LYS A 192 5.55 -5.26 16.39
N CYS A 193 5.87 -4.23 17.16
CA CYS A 193 6.39 -2.96 16.66
C CYS A 193 7.53 -2.48 17.56
N VAL A 194 8.49 -1.76 16.98
CA VAL A 194 9.56 -1.15 17.79
C VAL A 194 8.99 -0.03 18.66
N ASN A 195 9.61 0.14 19.84
CA ASN A 195 9.28 1.24 20.72
C ASN A 195 9.74 2.60 20.16
N ARG A 196 10.78 2.64 19.33
CA ARG A 196 11.33 3.82 18.67
C ARG A 196 11.85 3.45 17.28
N TRP A 197 11.63 4.32 16.27
CA TRP A 197 11.89 4.01 14.86
C TRP A 197 13.31 4.32 14.40
N TYR A 198 14.01 5.16 15.14
CA TYR A 198 15.38 5.55 14.82
C TYR A 198 16.15 5.99 16.08
N ASP A 199 17.45 6.01 15.95
CA ASP A 199 18.38 6.66 16.87
C ASP A 199 19.51 7.31 16.08
N LYS A 200 19.78 8.58 16.35
CA LYS A 200 20.79 9.36 15.62
C LYS A 200 20.61 9.20 14.09
N ARG A 201 21.54 8.54 13.42
CA ARG A 201 21.54 8.32 11.97
C ARG A 201 21.23 6.88 11.55
N THR A 202 20.69 6.08 12.45
CA THR A 202 20.29 4.69 12.19
C THR A 202 18.77 4.55 12.32
N LEU A 203 18.12 4.08 11.26
CA LEU A 203 16.65 3.97 11.14
C LEU A 203 16.25 2.52 10.87
N LEU A 204 15.00 2.18 11.20
CA LEU A 204 14.43 0.86 10.95
C LEU A 204 13.17 0.98 10.08
N ILE A 205 13.05 0.10 9.08
CA ILE A 205 11.87 0.00 8.20
C ILE A 205 11.47 -1.46 8.00
N GLY A 206 10.22 -1.67 7.57
CA GLY A 206 9.67 -3.00 7.29
C GLY A 206 9.71 -3.92 8.52
N ASP A 207 9.95 -5.21 8.31
CA ASP A 207 9.95 -6.20 9.38
C ASP A 207 11.05 -6.00 10.44
N ALA A 208 12.05 -5.17 10.17
CA ALA A 208 13.01 -4.76 11.18
C ALA A 208 12.37 -3.83 12.23
N ALA A 209 11.39 -3.03 11.81
CA ALA A 209 10.63 -2.12 12.68
C ALA A 209 9.33 -2.76 13.19
N HIS A 210 8.55 -3.41 12.33
CA HIS A 210 7.24 -3.96 12.68
C HIS A 210 6.95 -5.24 11.91
N VAL A 211 6.29 -6.17 12.55
CA VAL A 211 5.84 -7.44 11.95
C VAL A 211 4.34 -7.61 12.15
N PHE A 212 3.68 -8.14 11.13
CA PHE A 212 2.25 -8.37 11.12
C PHE A 212 1.92 -9.85 10.94
N PRO A 213 0.77 -10.30 11.44
CA PRO A 213 0.19 -11.56 10.97
C PRO A 213 -0.22 -11.42 9.50
N PRO A 214 -0.45 -12.55 8.78
CA PRO A 214 -0.64 -12.54 7.32
C PRO A 214 -1.95 -11.87 6.87
N PHE A 215 -2.87 -11.64 7.78
CA PHE A 215 -4.21 -11.14 7.48
C PHE A 215 -4.18 -9.77 6.81
N ALA A 216 -4.93 -9.64 5.72
CA ALA A 216 -5.02 -8.45 4.89
C ALA A 216 -3.70 -8.00 4.24
N GLY A 217 -2.64 -8.83 4.23
CA GLY A 217 -1.39 -8.56 3.49
C GLY A 217 -0.63 -7.28 3.88
N GLN A 218 -0.77 -6.81 5.13
CA GLN A 218 -0.29 -5.47 5.52
C GLN A 218 1.24 -5.36 5.67
N GLY A 219 1.98 -6.47 5.82
CA GLY A 219 3.42 -6.45 6.08
C GLY A 219 4.22 -5.73 4.99
N VAL A 220 4.18 -6.26 3.76
CA VAL A 220 4.92 -5.69 2.61
C VAL A 220 4.46 -4.26 2.31
N ALA A 221 3.14 -4.03 2.29
CA ALA A 221 2.56 -2.72 2.02
C ALA A 221 3.03 -1.65 3.04
N SER A 222 3.13 -2.01 4.33
CA SER A 222 3.65 -1.11 5.36
C SER A 222 5.14 -0.82 5.17
N GLY A 223 5.95 -1.83 4.83
CA GLY A 223 7.38 -1.63 4.52
C GLY A 223 7.62 -0.72 3.32
N LEU A 224 6.82 -0.85 2.26
CA LEU A 224 6.86 0.06 1.10
C LEU A 224 6.51 1.50 1.50
N ARG A 225 5.48 1.68 2.34
CA ARG A 225 5.11 3.00 2.86
C ARG A 225 6.21 3.59 3.76
N ASP A 226 6.90 2.76 4.56
CA ASP A 226 8.04 3.22 5.36
C ASP A 226 9.11 3.84 4.46
N ALA A 227 9.53 3.09 3.44
CA ALA A 227 10.57 3.51 2.51
C ALA A 227 10.16 4.77 1.73
N HIS A 228 8.93 4.80 1.20
CA HIS A 228 8.42 5.93 0.44
C HIS A 228 8.34 7.21 1.28
N GLN A 229 7.84 7.12 2.51
CA GLN A 229 7.75 8.27 3.40
C GLN A 229 9.10 8.70 3.98
N LEU A 230 10.05 7.78 4.09
CA LEU A 230 11.40 8.09 4.55
C LEU A 230 12.25 8.75 3.47
N SER A 231 12.14 8.31 2.22
CA SER A 231 13.04 8.73 1.13
C SER A 231 13.06 10.24 0.91
N TRP A 232 11.91 10.89 0.82
CA TRP A 232 11.85 12.34 0.61
C TRP A 232 12.28 13.13 1.87
N ARG A 233 12.08 12.56 3.08
CA ARG A 233 12.58 13.18 4.30
C ARG A 233 14.10 13.12 4.40
N LEU A 234 14.69 12.01 3.97
CA LEU A 234 16.15 11.93 3.85
C LEU A 234 16.67 12.90 2.78
N ALA A 235 15.94 13.10 1.67
CA ALA A 235 16.28 14.12 0.69
C ALA A 235 16.29 15.52 1.31
N LEU A 236 15.26 15.90 2.09
CA LEU A 236 15.25 17.16 2.83
C LEU A 236 16.45 17.31 3.79
N LEU A 237 16.77 16.24 4.52
CA LEU A 237 17.91 16.23 5.46
C LEU A 237 19.27 16.30 4.77
N LEU A 238 19.33 15.93 3.48
CA LEU A 238 20.54 16.05 2.67
C LEU A 238 20.73 17.44 2.06
N GLU A 239 19.66 18.22 1.91
CA GLU A 239 19.68 19.56 1.29
C GLU A 239 20.29 20.65 2.18
N GLY A 240 20.32 20.49 3.47
CA GLY A 240 20.82 21.54 4.36
C GLY A 240 21.59 20.97 5.55
N GLY A 241 22.43 21.78 6.17
CA GLY A 241 23.11 21.63 7.44
C GLY A 241 23.28 20.25 8.11
N ASP A 242 23.62 20.24 9.38
CA ASP A 242 23.69 19.01 10.15
C ASP A 242 22.27 18.49 10.46
N PRO A 243 21.94 17.24 10.07
CA PRO A 243 20.68 16.59 10.41
C PRO A 243 20.35 16.57 11.90
N ALA A 244 21.35 16.64 12.78
CA ALA A 244 21.15 16.67 14.22
C ALA A 244 20.35 17.89 14.70
N HIS A 245 20.37 18.99 13.95
CA HIS A 245 19.61 20.21 14.26
C HIS A 245 18.17 20.18 13.73
N ARG A 246 17.76 19.11 13.03
CA ARG A 246 16.43 18.96 12.41
C ARG A 246 15.71 17.65 12.80
N PRO A 247 15.63 17.34 14.12
CA PRO A 247 15.01 16.09 14.56
C PRO A 247 13.54 16.00 14.16
N GLY A 248 12.83 17.14 14.08
CA GLY A 248 11.41 17.20 13.74
C GLY A 248 11.03 16.53 12.42
N ILE A 249 11.95 16.44 11.45
CA ILE A 249 11.70 15.77 10.18
C ILE A 249 11.57 14.24 10.38
N LEU A 250 12.47 13.63 11.16
CA LEU A 250 12.40 12.19 11.47
C LEU A 250 11.35 11.88 12.54
N ASP A 251 11.13 12.78 13.50
CA ASP A 251 10.07 12.62 14.49
C ASP A 251 8.70 12.59 13.82
N SER A 252 8.46 13.50 12.86
CA SER A 252 7.22 13.51 12.08
C SER A 252 7.02 12.21 11.30
N TRP A 253 8.10 11.66 10.72
CA TRP A 253 8.07 10.37 10.06
C TRP A 253 7.70 9.25 11.03
N ALA A 254 8.35 9.19 12.18
CA ALA A 254 8.09 8.17 13.18
C ALA A 254 6.64 8.22 13.70
N GLN A 255 6.08 9.43 13.93
CA GLN A 255 4.69 9.62 14.36
C GLN A 255 3.68 9.15 13.29
N GLU A 256 3.87 9.58 12.05
CA GLU A 256 3.01 9.16 10.94
C GLU A 256 3.10 7.66 10.68
N ARG A 257 4.30 7.07 10.77
CA ARG A 257 4.48 5.63 10.58
C ARG A 257 3.84 4.82 11.69
N ARG A 258 4.02 5.24 12.94
CA ARG A 258 3.37 4.62 14.09
C ARG A 258 1.86 4.56 13.89
N HIS A 259 1.24 5.70 13.59
CA HIS A 259 -0.20 5.77 13.32
C HIS A 259 -0.63 4.83 12.19
N SER A 260 0.09 4.83 11.07
CA SER A 260 -0.21 3.96 9.92
C SER A 260 -0.05 2.47 10.24
N VAL A 261 0.94 2.09 11.05
CA VAL A 261 1.15 0.72 11.50
C VAL A 261 0.04 0.27 12.44
N ASP A 262 -0.39 1.13 13.36
CA ASP A 262 -1.49 0.82 14.30
C ASP A 262 -2.82 0.66 13.54
N ASP A 263 -3.09 1.47 12.51
CA ASP A 263 -4.25 1.32 11.63
C ASP A 263 -4.22 0.03 10.80
N ALA A 264 -3.05 -0.31 10.26
CA ALA A 264 -2.85 -1.57 9.54
C ALA A 264 -3.03 -2.79 10.46
N ALA A 265 -2.57 -2.68 11.71
CA ALA A 265 -2.76 -3.71 12.73
C ALA A 265 -4.24 -3.92 13.10
N LEU A 266 -5.02 -2.83 13.17
CA LEU A 266 -6.47 -2.92 13.41
C LEU A 266 -7.16 -3.70 12.29
N MET A 267 -6.83 -3.41 11.03
CA MET A 267 -7.36 -4.14 9.89
C MET A 267 -6.94 -5.61 9.91
N SER A 268 -5.67 -5.88 10.16
CA SER A 268 -5.14 -7.24 10.29
C SER A 268 -5.85 -8.02 11.40
N LYS A 269 -6.10 -7.37 12.55
CA LYS A 269 -6.89 -7.98 13.65
C LYS A 269 -8.32 -8.30 13.23
N ALA A 270 -9.01 -7.37 12.55
CA ALA A 270 -10.39 -7.58 12.12
C ALA A 270 -10.49 -8.78 11.16
N MET A 271 -9.63 -8.85 10.16
CA MET A 271 -9.57 -9.98 9.23
C MET A 271 -9.14 -11.28 9.92
N GLY A 272 -8.17 -11.21 10.84
CA GLY A 272 -7.76 -12.35 11.64
C GLY A 272 -8.87 -12.88 12.54
N THR A 273 -9.71 -12.02 13.11
CA THR A 273 -10.87 -12.42 13.88
C THR A 273 -11.88 -13.17 13.02
N ILE A 274 -12.17 -12.66 11.81
CA ILE A 274 -13.07 -13.33 10.87
C ILE A 274 -12.52 -14.70 10.46
N CYS A 275 -11.21 -14.79 10.20
CA CYS A 275 -10.56 -16.02 9.75
C CYS A 275 -10.44 -17.06 10.88
N ASN A 276 -10.12 -16.65 12.11
CA ASN A 276 -9.82 -17.57 13.21
C ASN A 276 -11.06 -18.01 14.00
N ASN A 277 -12.15 -17.24 13.94
CA ASN A 277 -13.36 -17.58 14.71
C ASN A 277 -14.30 -18.45 13.88
N GLN A 278 -14.89 -19.46 14.54
CA GLN A 278 -15.98 -20.21 13.95
C GLN A 278 -17.18 -19.28 13.70
N PRO A 279 -17.87 -19.42 12.56
CA PRO A 279 -19.05 -18.63 12.28
C PRO A 279 -20.17 -19.00 13.27
N THR A 280 -20.49 -18.08 14.16
CA THR A 280 -21.65 -18.20 15.05
C THR A 280 -22.91 -17.66 14.34
N PHE A 281 -24.09 -18.03 14.84
CA PHE A 281 -25.35 -17.46 14.33
C PHE A 281 -25.31 -15.93 14.28
N TRP A 282 -24.76 -15.29 15.30
CA TRP A 282 -24.63 -13.82 15.36
C TRP A 282 -23.67 -13.26 14.34
N THR A 283 -22.51 -13.90 14.10
CA THR A 283 -21.56 -13.45 13.09
C THR A 283 -22.13 -13.59 11.67
N ILE A 284 -22.90 -14.67 11.43
CA ILE A 284 -23.61 -14.86 10.15
C ILE A 284 -24.71 -13.82 9.98
N ALA A 285 -25.50 -13.55 11.02
CA ALA A 285 -26.54 -12.54 10.97
C ALA A 285 -25.98 -11.14 10.73
N VAL A 286 -24.91 -10.76 11.44
CA VAL A 286 -24.20 -9.49 11.24
C VAL A 286 -23.62 -9.40 9.83
N ALA A 287 -23.00 -10.46 9.32
CA ALA A 287 -22.46 -10.48 7.95
C ALA A 287 -23.56 -10.29 6.90
N LYS A 288 -24.73 -10.92 7.08
CA LYS A 288 -25.91 -10.73 6.18
C LYS A 288 -26.44 -9.31 6.25
N VAL A 289 -26.57 -8.73 7.44
CA VAL A 289 -27.03 -7.34 7.63
C VAL A 289 -26.03 -6.37 7.01
N LEU A 290 -24.72 -6.55 7.22
CA LEU A 290 -23.69 -5.73 6.59
C LEU A 290 -23.71 -5.87 5.06
N GLY A 291 -23.90 -7.08 4.54
CA GLY A 291 -24.07 -7.32 3.11
C GLY A 291 -25.29 -6.60 2.52
N LEU A 292 -26.41 -6.62 3.24
CA LEU A 292 -27.62 -5.90 2.84
C LEU A 292 -27.39 -4.37 2.90
N LEU A 293 -26.74 -3.87 3.94
CA LEU A 293 -26.40 -2.45 4.05
C LEU A 293 -25.42 -2.01 2.95
N GLN A 294 -24.49 -2.87 2.56
CA GLN A 294 -23.57 -2.62 1.44
C GLN A 294 -24.28 -2.59 0.07
N SER A 295 -25.45 -3.18 -0.07
CA SER A 295 -26.24 -3.08 -1.30
C SER A 295 -26.92 -1.72 -1.48
N ILE A 296 -26.95 -0.88 -0.43
CA ILE A 296 -27.53 0.46 -0.47
C ILE A 296 -26.45 1.48 -0.90
N PRO A 297 -26.57 2.14 -2.09
CA PRO A 297 -25.52 3.01 -2.63
C PRO A 297 -25.06 4.14 -1.69
N SER A 298 -25.97 4.73 -0.92
CA SER A 298 -25.66 5.81 0.03
C SER A 298 -24.88 5.35 1.26
N LEU A 299 -25.00 4.08 1.65
CA LEU A 299 -24.28 3.50 2.79
C LEU A 299 -22.92 2.90 2.39
N GLN A 300 -22.77 2.54 1.12
CA GLN A 300 -21.52 2.05 0.56
C GLN A 300 -20.39 3.09 0.64
N ALA A 301 -20.73 4.40 0.64
CA ALA A 301 -19.74 5.48 0.85
C ALA A 301 -19.16 5.51 2.28
N TYR A 302 -19.72 4.74 3.21
CA TYR A 302 -19.36 4.69 4.62
C TYR A 302 -18.47 3.50 5.01
N GLU A 303 -17.78 2.89 4.06
CA GLU A 303 -16.80 1.84 4.42
C GLU A 303 -15.74 2.37 5.39
N MET A 304 -15.59 1.70 6.54
CA MET A 304 -14.62 2.06 7.59
C MET A 304 -13.19 2.20 7.05
N ILE A 305 -12.82 1.36 6.08
CA ILE A 305 -11.51 1.36 5.40
C ILE A 305 -11.35 2.63 4.56
N GLY A 306 -12.34 2.98 3.75
CA GLY A 306 -12.31 4.19 2.92
C GLY A 306 -12.32 5.48 3.74
N ARG A 307 -12.88 5.47 4.96
CA ARG A 307 -12.86 6.60 5.88
C ARG A 307 -11.46 6.88 6.42
N LYS A 308 -10.76 5.85 6.90
CA LYS A 308 -9.40 5.95 7.41
C LYS A 308 -8.42 6.33 6.31
N GLU A 309 -8.59 5.77 5.12
CA GLU A 309 -7.77 6.13 3.97
C GLU A 309 -7.95 7.61 3.57
N ARG A 310 -9.18 8.13 3.61
CA ARG A 310 -9.47 9.54 3.31
C ARG A 310 -8.96 10.51 4.36
N SER A 311 -9.05 10.16 5.65
CA SER A 311 -8.59 11.01 6.75
C SER A 311 -7.07 11.22 6.72
N GLY A 312 -6.32 10.24 6.22
CA GLY A 312 -4.88 10.30 6.18
C GLY A 312 -4.28 10.49 7.57
N PHE A 313 -3.40 11.47 7.71
CA PHE A 313 -2.69 11.80 8.95
C PHE A 313 -3.30 12.97 9.74
N ARG A 314 -4.48 13.46 9.40
CA ARG A 314 -5.10 14.64 10.05
C ARG A 314 -5.19 14.55 11.57
N SER A 315 -5.28 13.34 12.13
CA SER A 315 -5.32 13.10 13.58
C SER A 315 -3.94 12.99 14.23
N VAL A 316 -2.87 12.91 13.43
CA VAL A 316 -1.51 12.74 13.96
C VAL A 316 -1.00 14.06 14.49
N VAL A 317 -0.51 14.04 15.74
CA VAL A 317 0.18 15.18 16.34
C VAL A 317 1.66 15.12 15.96
N GLY A 318 2.22 16.24 15.51
CA GLY A 318 3.62 16.31 15.09
C GLY A 318 3.90 15.70 13.70
N GLY A 319 2.88 15.48 12.87
CA GLY A 319 3.06 15.11 11.47
C GLY A 319 3.63 16.24 10.62
N PHE A 320 4.21 15.93 9.47
CA PHE A 320 4.80 16.93 8.56
C PHE A 320 3.73 17.53 7.65
N PHE A 321 2.86 18.36 8.23
CA PHE A 321 1.77 19.05 7.53
C PHE A 321 1.18 20.17 8.41
N LEU A 322 0.43 21.09 7.79
CA LEU A 322 -0.26 22.18 8.49
C LEU A 322 -1.75 21.80 8.68
N LYS A 323 -2.10 21.45 9.92
CA LYS A 323 -3.45 20.98 10.26
C LYS A 323 -4.53 22.03 9.97
N ASP A 324 -4.28 23.28 10.29
CA ASP A 324 -5.23 24.39 10.11
C ASP A 324 -5.46 24.74 8.64
N TYR A 325 -4.58 24.28 7.76
CA TYR A 325 -4.63 24.43 6.31
C TYR A 325 -4.99 23.11 5.61
N ASN A 326 -5.85 22.31 6.20
CA ASN A 326 -6.33 21.03 5.67
C ASN A 326 -5.22 20.01 5.34
N GLY A 327 -4.04 20.16 5.92
CA GLY A 327 -2.92 19.24 5.77
C GLY A 327 -3.17 17.88 6.39
N GLY A 328 -2.38 16.90 5.99
CA GLY A 328 -2.47 15.52 6.43
C GLY A 328 -3.49 14.67 5.65
N ALA A 329 -4.33 15.27 4.80
CA ALA A 329 -5.22 14.52 3.91
C ALA A 329 -4.42 13.70 2.89
N ARG A 330 -4.90 12.51 2.53
CA ARG A 330 -4.36 11.76 1.41
C ARG A 330 -5.05 12.21 0.11
N LEU A 331 -4.26 12.51 -0.92
CA LEU A 331 -4.77 12.75 -2.26
C LEU A 331 -5.50 11.49 -2.78
N ALA A 332 -6.58 11.67 -3.49
CA ALA A 332 -7.19 10.58 -4.23
C ALA A 332 -6.35 10.28 -5.47
N GLN A 333 -6.31 9.03 -5.88
CA GLN A 333 -5.74 8.65 -7.16
C GLN A 333 -6.86 8.66 -8.20
N ILE A 334 -6.68 9.46 -9.25
CA ILE A 334 -7.62 9.55 -10.37
C ILE A 334 -6.88 9.47 -11.70
N HIS A 335 -7.57 9.17 -12.76
CA HIS A 335 -7.05 9.33 -14.11
C HIS A 335 -7.16 10.81 -14.52
N VAL A 336 -6.10 11.32 -15.13
CA VAL A 336 -6.05 12.68 -15.65
C VAL A 336 -5.49 12.66 -17.08
N GLN A 337 -5.91 13.65 -17.86
CA GLN A 337 -5.43 13.86 -19.22
C GLN A 337 -4.74 15.22 -19.32
N SER A 338 -3.63 15.29 -20.04
CA SER A 338 -2.92 16.55 -20.31
C SER A 338 -3.51 17.26 -21.52
N SER A 339 -3.55 18.59 -21.50
CA SER A 339 -3.91 19.39 -22.68
C SER A 339 -2.96 19.19 -23.85
N SER A 340 -1.70 18.79 -23.60
CA SER A 340 -0.69 18.53 -24.63
C SER A 340 -0.65 17.08 -25.11
N SER A 341 -1.31 16.17 -24.43
CA SER A 341 -1.33 14.74 -24.76
C SER A 341 -2.68 14.13 -24.42
N ARG A 342 -3.25 13.36 -25.36
CA ARG A 342 -4.49 12.61 -25.13
C ARG A 342 -4.29 11.34 -24.29
N ALA A 343 -3.06 11.06 -23.87
CA ALA A 343 -2.77 9.90 -23.04
C ALA A 343 -3.32 10.11 -21.62
N SER A 344 -4.09 9.14 -21.14
CA SER A 344 -4.54 9.10 -19.75
C SER A 344 -3.40 8.61 -18.85
N ILE A 345 -3.17 9.34 -17.76
CA ILE A 345 -2.17 8.96 -16.75
C ILE A 345 -2.81 9.01 -15.34
N LEU A 346 -2.20 8.33 -14.39
CA LEU A 346 -2.61 8.45 -12.99
C LEU A 346 -2.14 9.78 -12.41
N SER A 347 -3.00 10.42 -11.60
CA SER A 347 -2.69 11.71 -10.95
C SER A 347 -1.42 11.67 -10.10
N ASP A 348 -1.02 10.52 -9.60
CA ASP A 348 0.22 10.34 -8.83
C ASP A 348 1.46 10.69 -9.65
N ALA A 349 1.43 10.47 -10.97
CA ALA A 349 2.53 10.83 -11.87
C ALA A 349 2.78 12.36 -11.94
N LEU A 350 1.78 13.17 -11.62
CA LEU A 350 1.91 14.64 -11.57
C LEU A 350 2.89 15.09 -10.50
N LEU A 351 2.99 14.35 -9.39
CA LEU A 351 3.85 14.69 -8.26
C LEU A 351 5.33 14.37 -8.50
N GLN A 352 5.67 13.82 -9.66
CA GLN A 352 7.03 13.39 -10.01
C GLN A 352 7.64 14.21 -11.14
N GLN A 353 6.89 15.13 -11.72
CA GLN A 353 7.31 15.82 -12.96
C GLN A 353 8.33 16.94 -12.76
N GLY A 354 8.29 17.62 -11.62
CA GLY A 354 9.06 18.86 -11.41
C GLY A 354 10.53 18.68 -11.00
N GLY A 355 10.99 17.46 -10.71
CA GLY A 355 12.34 17.22 -10.18
C GLY A 355 12.59 17.83 -8.79
N THR A 356 11.53 18.27 -8.10
CA THR A 356 11.52 18.87 -6.76
C THR A 356 10.91 17.92 -5.75
N ILE A 357 11.12 18.18 -4.44
CA ILE A 357 10.57 17.32 -3.40
C ILE A 357 9.06 17.51 -3.27
N PHE A 358 8.57 18.76 -3.27
CA PHE A 358 7.13 19.07 -3.19
C PHE A 358 6.59 19.56 -4.53
N THR A 359 5.32 19.31 -4.75
CA THR A 359 4.57 19.78 -5.93
C THR A 359 3.51 20.79 -5.47
N LEU A 360 3.35 21.87 -6.23
CA LEU A 360 2.28 22.84 -6.04
C LEU A 360 1.18 22.58 -7.08
N LEU A 361 0.06 22.00 -6.64
CA LEU A 361 -1.12 21.86 -7.48
C LEU A 361 -1.90 23.18 -7.45
N VAL A 362 -2.15 23.76 -8.61
CA VAL A 362 -2.96 24.96 -8.81
C VAL A 362 -4.29 24.57 -9.41
N ILE A 363 -5.38 24.79 -8.70
CA ILE A 363 -6.74 24.39 -9.10
C ILE A 363 -7.43 25.63 -9.67
N SER A 364 -7.81 25.56 -10.96
CA SER A 364 -8.52 26.64 -11.63
C SER A 364 -9.45 26.11 -12.71
N SER A 365 -10.74 26.45 -12.59
CA SER A 365 -11.81 26.17 -13.58
C SER A 365 -12.05 27.32 -14.54
N GLY A 366 -11.30 28.42 -14.42
CA GLY A 366 -11.46 29.62 -15.23
C GLY A 366 -10.91 29.50 -16.67
N ASP A 367 -11.09 30.59 -17.43
CA ASP A 367 -10.54 30.73 -18.76
C ASP A 367 -8.99 30.83 -18.74
N ALA A 368 -8.36 30.97 -19.93
CA ALA A 368 -6.92 31.04 -20.05
C ALA A 368 -6.31 32.23 -19.30
N LYS A 369 -6.99 33.39 -19.29
CA LYS A 369 -6.51 34.60 -18.57
C LYS A 369 -6.53 34.37 -17.07
N GLN A 370 -7.60 33.81 -16.55
CA GLN A 370 -7.71 33.48 -15.12
C GLN A 370 -6.71 32.41 -14.69
N ARG A 371 -6.48 31.40 -15.52
CA ARG A 371 -5.45 30.38 -15.25
C ARG A 371 -4.04 30.99 -15.22
N ALA A 372 -3.71 31.84 -16.21
CA ALA A 372 -2.43 32.55 -16.22
C ALA A 372 -2.24 33.44 -15.00
N TYR A 373 -3.29 34.15 -14.56
CA TYR A 373 -3.25 34.97 -13.36
C TYR A 373 -3.00 34.15 -12.09
N VAL A 374 -3.73 33.05 -11.89
CA VAL A 374 -3.53 32.17 -10.72
C VAL A 374 -2.15 31.50 -10.76
N TYR A 375 -1.66 31.18 -11.96
CA TYR A 375 -0.31 30.64 -12.13
C TYR A 375 0.75 31.66 -11.71
N SER A 376 0.65 32.93 -12.14
CA SER A 376 1.59 33.99 -11.75
C SER A 376 1.58 34.27 -10.24
N GLN A 377 0.43 34.13 -9.57
CA GLN A 377 0.35 34.18 -8.11
C GLN A 377 1.15 33.04 -7.44
N ALA A 378 1.07 31.83 -8.01
CA ALA A 378 1.85 30.69 -7.51
C ALA A 378 3.37 30.92 -7.65
N GLU A 379 3.82 31.45 -8.80
CA GLU A 379 5.23 31.79 -9.02
C GLU A 379 5.71 32.88 -8.06
N ALA A 380 4.93 33.96 -7.91
CA ALA A 380 5.23 35.04 -6.98
C ALA A 380 5.34 34.54 -5.53
N ALA A 381 4.43 33.67 -5.11
CA ALA A 381 4.44 33.09 -3.78
C ALA A 381 5.66 32.20 -3.52
N ILE A 382 6.06 31.36 -4.48
CA ILE A 382 7.28 30.53 -4.40
C ILE A 382 8.51 31.44 -4.26
N THR A 383 8.61 32.47 -5.09
CA THR A 383 9.70 33.46 -5.03
C THR A 383 9.73 34.19 -3.68
N ALA A 384 8.58 34.69 -3.18
CA ALA A 384 8.48 35.39 -1.91
C ALA A 384 8.80 34.50 -0.70
N ALA A 385 8.58 33.18 -0.78
CA ALA A 385 8.95 32.25 0.27
C ALA A 385 10.45 31.92 0.28
N ALA A 386 11.15 32.12 -0.82
CA ALA A 386 12.58 31.86 -0.98
C ALA A 386 12.98 30.46 -0.51
N LEU A 387 12.26 29.44 -0.98
CA LEU A 387 12.59 28.03 -0.76
C LEU A 387 13.81 27.60 -1.59
N SER A 388 14.51 26.55 -1.14
CA SER A 388 15.50 25.91 -2.02
C SER A 388 14.81 25.41 -3.30
N PRO A 389 15.40 25.61 -4.49
CA PRO A 389 14.83 25.13 -5.75
C PRO A 389 14.62 23.61 -5.80
N ARG A 390 15.34 22.85 -4.99
CA ARG A 390 15.14 21.40 -4.86
C ARG A 390 13.95 21.03 -3.99
N ILE A 391 13.56 21.90 -3.06
CA ILE A 391 12.36 21.70 -2.25
C ILE A 391 11.13 22.04 -3.09
N MET A 392 11.10 23.20 -3.72
CA MET A 392 10.04 23.66 -4.59
C MET A 392 10.55 24.79 -5.51
N SER A 393 10.16 24.75 -6.78
CA SER A 393 10.47 25.77 -7.78
C SER A 393 9.25 25.95 -8.70
N GLU A 394 9.31 26.90 -9.62
CA GLU A 394 8.29 27.08 -10.66
C GLU A 394 8.04 25.81 -11.49
N ASN A 395 9.04 24.94 -11.66
CA ASN A 395 8.90 23.68 -12.35
C ASN A 395 8.03 22.65 -11.59
N SER A 396 7.77 22.88 -10.30
CA SER A 396 6.91 22.04 -9.48
C SER A 396 5.43 22.44 -9.54
N ILE A 397 5.08 23.50 -10.29
CA ILE A 397 3.70 23.95 -10.44
C ILE A 397 2.99 23.06 -11.47
N VAL A 398 1.88 22.45 -11.03
CA VAL A 398 0.99 21.63 -11.86
C VAL A 398 -0.40 22.27 -11.88
N MET A 399 -0.87 22.63 -13.07
CA MET A 399 -2.21 23.16 -13.26
C MET A 399 -3.25 22.05 -13.38
N TYR A 400 -4.29 22.12 -12.56
CA TYR A 400 -5.40 21.18 -12.59
C TYR A 400 -6.72 21.93 -12.82
N ASN A 401 -7.42 21.60 -13.91
CA ASN A 401 -8.75 22.09 -14.22
C ASN A 401 -9.80 21.05 -13.85
N PRO A 402 -10.69 21.29 -12.88
CA PRO A 402 -11.69 20.35 -12.43
C PRO A 402 -12.90 20.20 -13.35
N GLN A 403 -13.02 20.98 -14.42
CA GLN A 403 -14.15 20.85 -15.37
C GLN A 403 -14.04 19.53 -16.12
N ASP A 404 -15.16 18.80 -16.19
CA ASP A 404 -15.26 17.52 -16.88
C ASP A 404 -14.93 17.66 -18.37
N ALA A 405 -14.35 16.60 -18.92
CA ALA A 405 -13.97 16.49 -20.34
C ALA A 405 -15.17 16.47 -21.34
N GLU A 406 -16.41 16.63 -20.86
CA GLU A 406 -17.59 16.88 -21.71
C GLU A 406 -17.58 18.28 -22.35
N SER A 407 -16.74 19.19 -21.85
CA SER A 407 -16.46 20.43 -22.56
C SER A 407 -15.58 20.12 -23.78
N PRO A 408 -15.86 20.74 -24.96
CA PRO A 408 -15.08 20.48 -26.17
C PRO A 408 -13.58 20.64 -25.87
N PRO A 409 -12.72 19.82 -26.50
CA PRO A 409 -11.30 19.84 -26.25
C PRO A 409 -10.83 21.29 -26.28
N ILE A 410 -10.19 21.71 -25.20
CA ILE A 410 -9.65 23.06 -25.09
C ILE A 410 -8.77 23.22 -26.34
N SER A 411 -9.19 24.08 -27.28
CA SER A 411 -8.43 24.38 -28.48
C SER A 411 -6.98 24.71 -28.11
N ASP A 412 -6.02 24.52 -29.03
CA ASP A 412 -4.57 24.71 -28.83
C ASP A 412 -4.14 26.05 -28.17
N ALA A 413 -5.08 26.99 -27.99
CA ALA A 413 -4.94 28.21 -27.16
C ALA A 413 -4.91 27.97 -25.64
N ALA A 414 -5.00 26.73 -25.16
CA ALA A 414 -5.11 26.38 -23.74
C ALA A 414 -3.80 25.87 -23.11
N SER A 415 -2.68 25.83 -23.86
CA SER A 415 -1.36 25.85 -23.25
C SER A 415 -1.23 27.18 -22.48
N GLY A 416 -0.87 27.14 -21.19
CA GLY A 416 -0.52 28.37 -20.46
C GLY A 416 0.49 29.18 -21.26
N GLN A 417 0.59 30.49 -21.01
CA GLN A 417 1.47 31.41 -21.74
C GLN A 417 2.90 30.89 -21.96
N ASP A 418 3.34 29.89 -21.15
CA ASP A 418 4.67 29.26 -21.19
C ASP A 418 4.69 27.81 -21.71
N GLY A 419 3.62 27.36 -22.39
CA GLY A 419 3.59 26.01 -22.97
C GLY A 419 3.46 24.87 -21.94
N LYS A 420 3.23 25.18 -20.65
CA LYS A 420 3.06 24.15 -19.60
C LYS A 420 1.71 23.45 -19.71
N PRO A 421 1.65 22.12 -19.55
CA PRO A 421 0.41 21.38 -19.71
C PRO A 421 -0.59 21.66 -18.58
N VAL A 422 -1.87 21.75 -18.95
CA VAL A 422 -2.99 21.77 -17.99
C VAL A 422 -3.59 20.37 -17.92
N PHE A 423 -3.81 19.85 -16.73
CA PHE A 423 -4.39 18.53 -16.51
C PHE A 423 -5.88 18.63 -16.17
N THR A 424 -6.67 17.78 -16.78
CA THR A 424 -8.12 17.64 -16.51
C THR A 424 -8.43 16.23 -16.04
N PRO A 425 -9.52 16.03 -15.25
CA PRO A 425 -9.96 14.67 -14.93
C PRO A 425 -10.32 13.95 -16.24
N ASP A 426 -9.90 12.71 -16.34
CA ASP A 426 -10.30 11.84 -17.45
C ASP A 426 -11.54 11.07 -17.03
N ILE A 427 -12.56 11.06 -17.92
CA ILE A 427 -13.79 10.27 -17.74
C ILE A 427 -13.49 8.78 -17.98
N PHE A 428 -12.31 8.47 -18.45
CA PHE A 428 -11.94 7.14 -18.88
C PHE A 428 -12.14 6.11 -17.76
N SER A 429 -13.05 5.18 -17.99
CA SER A 429 -13.12 3.95 -17.24
C SER A 429 -11.78 3.22 -17.43
N PRO A 430 -11.04 2.93 -16.34
CA PRO A 430 -9.75 2.24 -16.49
C PRO A 430 -9.97 1.00 -17.36
N VAL A 431 -9.14 0.86 -18.40
CA VAL A 431 -9.14 -0.33 -19.26
C VAL A 431 -8.98 -1.53 -18.34
N PRO A 432 -9.87 -2.54 -18.41
CA PRO A 432 -9.63 -3.78 -17.70
C PRO A 432 -8.22 -4.21 -18.04
N ILE A 433 -7.40 -4.52 -17.05
CA ILE A 433 -6.13 -5.15 -17.32
C ILE A 433 -6.51 -6.50 -17.91
N SER A 434 -6.54 -6.56 -19.23
CA SER A 434 -7.12 -7.66 -20.03
C SER A 434 -6.48 -9.01 -19.75
N GLU A 435 -5.28 -9.01 -19.14
CA GLU A 435 -4.54 -10.20 -18.76
C GLU A 435 -4.98 -10.83 -17.43
N ILE A 436 -5.67 -10.09 -16.54
CA ILE A 436 -6.02 -10.59 -15.20
C ILE A 436 -7.52 -10.56 -14.92
N ASN A 437 -8.34 -10.13 -15.87
CA ASN A 437 -9.81 -10.07 -15.73
C ASN A 437 -10.29 -9.44 -14.41
N ILE A 438 -9.51 -8.49 -13.85
CA ILE A 438 -9.93 -7.74 -12.66
C ILE A 438 -10.92 -6.68 -13.10
N PRO A 439 -12.15 -6.72 -12.61
CA PRO A 439 -13.13 -5.70 -12.94
C PRO A 439 -12.62 -4.34 -12.45
N VAL A 440 -12.91 -3.31 -13.24
CA VAL A 440 -12.72 -1.91 -12.85
C VAL A 440 -13.26 -1.71 -11.44
N ALA A 441 -12.49 -1.03 -10.59
CA ALA A 441 -12.91 -0.75 -9.22
C ALA A 441 -14.32 -0.16 -9.26
N PRO A 442 -15.32 -0.86 -8.73
CA PRO A 442 -16.66 -0.33 -8.68
C PRO A 442 -16.60 0.94 -7.83
N ARG A 443 -16.95 2.11 -8.37
CA ARG A 443 -16.97 3.40 -7.66
C ARG A 443 -15.79 4.33 -7.91
N TYR A 444 -15.09 4.17 -9.02
CA TYR A 444 -14.19 5.23 -9.46
C TYR A 444 -14.99 6.55 -9.60
N ASN A 445 -14.49 7.61 -8.96
CA ASN A 445 -15.08 8.94 -9.03
C ASN A 445 -13.96 9.99 -9.03
N SER A 446 -13.79 10.69 -10.14
CA SER A 446 -12.82 11.76 -10.31
C SER A 446 -13.07 12.95 -9.36
N ALA A 447 -14.32 13.22 -8.99
CA ALA A 447 -14.67 14.24 -8.00
C ALA A 447 -14.06 13.96 -6.59
N SER A 448 -13.63 12.72 -6.32
CA SER A 448 -12.93 12.37 -5.09
C SER A 448 -11.63 13.14 -4.92
N TYR A 449 -11.00 13.61 -6.00
CA TYR A 449 -9.75 14.37 -5.95
C TYR A 449 -9.96 15.69 -5.18
N LEU A 450 -10.93 16.48 -5.59
CA LEU A 450 -11.23 17.77 -4.94
C LEU A 450 -11.96 17.64 -3.61
N SER A 451 -12.82 16.63 -3.46
CA SER A 451 -13.60 16.46 -2.23
C SER A 451 -12.74 16.28 -0.98
N ARG A 452 -11.49 15.82 -1.13
CA ARG A 452 -10.52 15.65 -0.04
C ARG A 452 -9.77 16.94 0.31
N LEU A 453 -9.72 17.92 -0.61
CA LEU A 453 -8.92 19.12 -0.49
C LEU A 453 -9.69 20.29 0.17
N GLY A 454 -11.01 20.22 0.20
CA GLY A 454 -11.88 21.30 0.65
C GLY A 454 -12.34 22.18 -0.52
N ARG A 455 -13.55 22.72 -0.41
CA ARG A 455 -14.24 23.44 -1.50
C ARG A 455 -13.56 24.76 -1.92
N SER A 456 -12.78 25.36 -1.04
CA SER A 456 -12.12 26.66 -1.28
C SER A 456 -10.63 26.52 -1.64
N ALA A 457 -10.09 25.33 -1.70
CA ALA A 457 -8.68 25.11 -2.01
C ALA A 457 -8.39 25.52 -3.47
N ARG A 458 -7.51 26.52 -3.62
CA ARG A 458 -7.00 26.97 -4.92
C ARG A 458 -5.56 26.50 -5.15
N PHE A 459 -4.79 26.43 -4.08
CA PHE A 459 -3.40 26.00 -4.08
C PHE A 459 -3.24 24.83 -3.12
N VAL A 460 -2.56 23.77 -3.55
CA VAL A 460 -2.33 22.60 -2.72
C VAL A 460 -0.85 22.22 -2.77
N ILE A 461 -0.19 22.32 -1.64
CA ILE A 461 1.18 21.84 -1.49
C ILE A 461 1.13 20.35 -1.23
N ALA A 462 1.53 19.55 -2.22
CA ALA A 462 1.50 18.10 -2.19
C ALA A 462 2.88 17.53 -1.84
N ARG A 463 2.88 16.55 -0.96
CA ARG A 463 4.07 15.77 -0.60
C ARG A 463 4.29 14.64 -1.63
N PRO A 464 5.55 14.16 -1.79
CA PRO A 464 5.85 13.05 -2.71
C PRO A 464 5.11 11.74 -2.38
N ASP A 465 4.72 11.56 -1.12
CA ASP A 465 4.04 10.37 -0.60
C ASP A 465 2.50 10.47 -0.66
N PHE A 466 1.99 11.36 -1.53
CA PHE A 466 0.56 11.55 -1.84
C PHE A 466 -0.27 12.14 -0.70
N PHE A 467 0.37 12.80 0.26
CA PHE A 467 -0.34 13.54 1.30
C PHE A 467 -0.26 15.04 1.05
N VAL A 468 -1.28 15.73 1.52
CA VAL A 468 -1.33 17.19 1.48
C VAL A 468 -0.49 17.75 2.62
N PHE A 469 0.46 18.63 2.31
CA PHE A 469 1.14 19.44 3.31
C PHE A 469 0.24 20.58 3.79
N ALA A 470 -0.34 21.33 2.86
CA ALA A 470 -1.29 22.42 3.14
C ALA A 470 -2.15 22.72 1.91
N CYS A 471 -3.34 23.27 2.15
CA CYS A 471 -4.20 23.91 1.14
C CYS A 471 -4.29 25.39 1.44
N ALA A 472 -4.24 26.24 0.41
CA ALA A 472 -4.45 27.68 0.51
C ALA A 472 -5.55 28.14 -0.46
N LYS A 473 -6.33 29.16 -0.07
CA LYS A 473 -7.41 29.72 -0.88
C LYS A 473 -6.97 30.91 -1.72
N ASP A 474 -5.90 31.61 -1.29
CA ASP A 474 -5.36 32.80 -1.92
C ASP A 474 -3.83 32.83 -1.83
N GLU A 475 -3.22 33.87 -2.40
CA GLU A 475 -1.77 34.06 -2.46
C GLU A 475 -1.15 34.26 -1.08
N ASP A 476 -1.81 35.04 -0.20
CA ASP A 476 -1.28 35.32 1.15
C ASP A 476 -1.21 34.06 2.00
N GLU A 477 -2.27 33.25 1.98
CA GLU A 477 -2.24 31.92 2.64
C GLU A 477 -1.18 31.01 2.04
N LEU A 478 -1.01 31.03 0.71
CA LEU A 478 0.02 30.24 0.05
C LEU A 478 1.42 30.65 0.51
N ILE A 479 1.72 31.94 0.53
CA ILE A 479 3.01 32.48 1.03
C ILE A 479 3.23 32.05 2.48
N HIS A 480 2.19 32.15 3.31
CA HIS A 480 2.27 31.69 4.71
C HIS A 480 2.62 30.19 4.78
N CYS A 481 1.90 29.34 4.05
CA CYS A 481 2.13 27.89 4.04
C CYS A 481 3.54 27.53 3.54
N LEU A 482 4.03 28.21 2.49
CA LEU A 482 5.37 28.01 1.96
C LEU A 482 6.47 28.43 2.95
N ARG A 483 6.27 29.52 3.68
CA ARG A 483 7.18 29.94 4.77
C ARG A 483 7.21 28.92 5.91
N GLN A 484 6.05 28.34 6.27
CA GLN A 484 6.01 27.24 7.25
C GLN A 484 6.72 25.99 6.71
N LEU A 485 6.54 25.65 5.43
CA LEU A 485 7.28 24.55 4.79
C LEU A 485 8.79 24.80 4.90
N LYS A 486 9.26 26.03 4.58
CA LYS A 486 10.67 26.42 4.75
C LYS A 486 11.16 26.17 6.16
N ARG A 487 10.42 26.68 7.16
CA ARG A 487 10.76 26.53 8.59
C ARG A 487 10.85 25.07 9.03
N LEU A 488 9.92 24.21 8.57
CA LEU A 488 9.91 22.79 8.93
C LEU A 488 10.97 21.98 8.18
N SER A 489 11.48 22.51 7.07
CA SER A 489 12.51 21.89 6.24
C SER A 489 13.92 22.35 6.61
N SER A 490 14.05 23.47 7.31
CA SER A 490 15.31 24.05 7.80
C SER A 490 15.66 23.50 9.16
#